data_527b7ab35127a3f9f3c451c903290577
#
_entry.id   527b7ab35127a3f9f3c451c903290577
#
_cell.length_a   1.000
_cell.length_b   1.000
_cell.length_c   1.000
_cell.angle_alpha   90.00
_cell.angle_beta   90.00
_cell.angle_gamma   90.00
#
_symmetry.space_group_name_H-M   'P 1'
#
loop_
_entity.id
_entity.type
_entity.pdbx_description
1 polymer ?
#
loop_
_entity_poly.entity_id
_entity_poly.type
_entity_poly.pdbx_seq_one_letter_code
_entity_poly.pdbx_strand_id
1 'polypeptide(L)'
;IKMLCNIQDTLQIDLPDKHKDVVTAYNTEWDKANGQGWELKNFIELTKDRKSLYDVGGNVGFFSLVFCLNNNVDNKKRAYCFEPSPFGLSTCVEILDHNDWFDRIKLFPLFVGDKEDTVEILIEDTKTFVALFEKPDENHGIIDRGGRSRGTMVTLDNFTWLAEMGKEGEQYSLDLIFEDERKEVHHNYAGFKEEFDIDTIKIDVEGYEYKVLCGAKDTLKKYKPLMFLEIHGHLLKLYNAGIMDVYTILKECKYEIYDIHMNKIEDAKSYVGLFNMTNELRVICKGD
;
A
#
# COMPACT_ATOMS: atom_id res chain seq x y z
N ILE A 1 -1.89 -29.71 3.28
CA ILE A 1 -0.45 -29.69 3.63
C ILE A 1 -0.10 -28.24 3.84
N LYS A 2 0.31 -27.87 5.07
CA LYS A 2 0.82 -26.52 5.35
C LYS A 2 2.13 -26.35 4.61
N MET A 3 2.28 -25.25 3.88
CA MET A 3 3.48 -24.97 3.13
C MET A 3 4.07 -23.66 3.58
N LEU A 4 5.08 -23.79 4.44
CA LEU A 4 5.80 -22.67 5.00
C LEU A 4 6.75 -22.07 3.94
N CYS A 5 6.53 -20.81 3.58
CA CYS A 5 7.42 -20.04 2.74
C CYS A 5 8.32 -19.18 3.63
N ASN A 6 9.63 -19.27 3.41
CA ASN A 6 10.58 -18.42 4.12
C ASN A 6 10.64 -17.04 3.47
N ILE A 7 10.60 -16.01 4.31
CA ILE A 7 10.81 -14.63 3.91
C ILE A 7 12.16 -14.21 4.49
N GLN A 8 13.15 -14.04 3.63
CA GLN A 8 14.50 -13.58 3.97
C GLN A 8 15.14 -14.31 5.15
N ASP A 9 14.93 -15.63 5.26
CA ASP A 9 15.42 -16.48 6.34
C ASP A 9 15.01 -16.06 7.77
N THR A 10 14.15 -15.05 7.89
CA THR A 10 13.74 -14.46 9.19
C THR A 10 12.30 -14.72 9.56
N LEU A 11 11.40 -14.79 8.59
CA LEU A 11 9.97 -14.98 8.81
C LEU A 11 9.48 -16.18 8.01
N GLN A 12 8.44 -16.82 8.51
CA GLN A 12 7.77 -17.91 7.80
C GLN A 12 6.29 -17.60 7.69
N ILE A 13 5.75 -17.76 6.49
CA ILE A 13 4.32 -17.62 6.20
C ILE A 13 3.78 -18.90 5.59
N ASP A 14 2.59 -19.30 6.01
CA ASP A 14 1.84 -20.38 5.38
C ASP A 14 0.96 -19.80 4.27
N LEU A 15 1.24 -20.17 3.03
CA LEU A 15 0.48 -19.70 1.86
C LEU A 15 -0.21 -20.85 1.17
N PRO A 16 -1.40 -20.61 0.58
CA PRO A 16 -2.01 -21.55 -0.36
C PRO A 16 -1.03 -21.84 -1.51
N ASP A 17 -1.01 -23.08 -1.99
CA ASP A 17 -0.06 -23.53 -3.02
C ASP A 17 -0.01 -22.64 -4.26
N LYS A 18 -1.16 -22.11 -4.68
CA LYS A 18 -1.29 -21.25 -5.86
C LYS A 18 -0.73 -19.82 -5.66
N HIS A 19 -0.40 -19.42 -4.42
CA HIS A 19 0.10 -18.08 -4.10
C HIS A 19 1.56 -18.06 -3.65
N LYS A 20 2.31 -19.13 -3.82
CA LYS A 20 3.74 -19.21 -3.44
C LYS A 20 4.61 -18.19 -4.15
N ASP A 21 4.26 -17.87 -5.39
CA ASP A 21 5.04 -16.95 -6.23
C ASP A 21 5.09 -15.53 -5.64
N VAL A 22 4.12 -15.15 -4.81
CA VAL A 22 4.10 -13.89 -4.07
C VAL A 22 5.40 -13.70 -3.26
N VAL A 23 5.88 -14.75 -2.59
CA VAL A 23 7.11 -14.67 -1.78
C VAL A 23 8.36 -14.83 -2.63
N THR A 24 8.28 -15.59 -3.71
CA THR A 24 9.44 -15.89 -4.56
C THR A 24 10.04 -14.63 -5.17
N ALA A 25 9.21 -13.71 -5.65
CA ALA A 25 9.66 -12.44 -6.22
C ALA A 25 10.49 -11.63 -5.20
N TYR A 26 10.03 -11.50 -3.96
CA TYR A 26 10.73 -10.75 -2.92
C TYR A 26 12.00 -11.42 -2.41
N ASN A 27 12.08 -12.75 -2.47
CA ASN A 27 13.28 -13.48 -2.05
C ASN A 27 14.40 -13.50 -3.10
N THR A 28 14.06 -13.32 -4.40
CA THR A 28 15.03 -13.45 -5.50
C THR A 28 15.58 -12.13 -6.00
N GLU A 29 15.01 -11.01 -5.62
CA GLU A 29 15.34 -9.69 -6.19
C GLU A 29 16.30 -8.84 -5.35
N TRP A 30 17.14 -9.48 -4.52
CA TRP A 30 18.12 -8.78 -3.68
C TRP A 30 19.15 -7.97 -4.47
N ASP A 31 19.57 -8.46 -5.62
CA ASP A 31 20.69 -7.92 -6.38
C ASP A 31 20.25 -6.94 -7.48
N LYS A 32 18.96 -6.74 -7.66
CA LYS A 32 18.48 -5.79 -8.67
C LYS A 32 18.59 -4.35 -8.19
N ALA A 33 18.94 -3.44 -9.10
CA ALA A 33 19.05 -2.01 -8.85
C ALA A 33 17.77 -1.38 -8.23
N ASN A 34 16.62 -2.01 -8.41
CA ASN A 34 15.32 -1.55 -7.92
C ASN A 34 15.07 -1.84 -6.43
N GLY A 35 15.87 -2.70 -5.83
CA GLY A 35 15.96 -2.81 -4.38
C GLY A 35 14.76 -3.37 -3.62
N GLN A 36 13.83 -4.11 -4.24
CA GLN A 36 12.68 -4.70 -3.53
C GLN A 36 13.10 -5.56 -2.34
N GLY A 37 14.13 -6.38 -2.49
CA GLY A 37 14.68 -7.17 -1.39
C GLY A 37 15.24 -6.31 -0.25
N TRP A 38 15.92 -5.21 -0.58
CA TRP A 38 16.41 -4.24 0.40
C TRP A 38 15.28 -3.48 1.09
N GLU A 39 14.24 -3.08 0.35
CA GLU A 39 13.04 -2.48 0.93
C GLU A 39 12.41 -3.42 1.95
N LEU A 40 12.20 -4.68 1.58
CA LEU A 40 11.61 -5.68 2.46
C LEU A 40 12.47 -5.92 3.72
N LYS A 41 13.80 -5.99 3.58
CA LYS A 41 14.71 -6.11 4.71
C LYS A 41 14.55 -4.94 5.69
N ASN A 42 14.58 -3.72 5.17
CA ASN A 42 14.40 -2.52 5.99
C ASN A 42 13.00 -2.48 6.61
N PHE A 43 11.98 -2.91 5.86
CA PHE A 43 10.63 -2.98 6.38
C PHE A 43 10.55 -3.93 7.58
N ILE A 44 11.10 -5.14 7.48
CA ILE A 44 11.15 -6.09 8.58
C ILE A 44 11.91 -5.51 9.78
N GLU A 45 13.09 -4.93 9.55
CA GLU A 45 13.93 -4.42 10.64
C GLU A 45 13.30 -3.22 11.35
N LEU A 46 12.81 -2.23 10.59
CA LEU A 46 12.32 -0.98 11.13
C LEU A 46 10.89 -1.07 11.68
N THR A 47 10.12 -2.11 11.31
CA THR A 47 8.74 -2.26 11.78
C THR A 47 8.58 -3.27 12.91
N LYS A 48 9.64 -3.95 13.37
CA LYS A 48 9.51 -5.01 14.38
C LYS A 48 8.81 -4.57 15.67
N ASP A 49 9.02 -3.32 16.09
CA ASP A 49 8.42 -2.76 17.32
C ASP A 49 7.23 -1.81 17.02
N ARG A 50 6.77 -1.74 15.77
CA ARG A 50 5.62 -0.97 15.34
C ARG A 50 4.33 -1.75 15.55
N LYS A 51 3.21 -1.04 15.73
CA LYS A 51 1.91 -1.66 16.11
C LYS A 51 0.89 -1.60 14.99
N SER A 52 0.93 -0.57 14.14
CA SER A 52 -0.08 -0.33 13.12
C SER A 52 0.54 0.01 11.78
N LEU A 53 -0.08 -0.46 10.70
CA LEU A 53 0.32 -0.22 9.32
C LEU A 53 -0.89 0.25 8.50
N TYR A 54 -0.73 1.36 7.77
CA TYR A 54 -1.51 1.62 6.57
C TYR A 54 -0.73 1.11 5.35
N ASP A 55 -1.30 0.12 4.66
CA ASP A 55 -0.73 -0.49 3.45
C ASP A 55 -1.56 -0.02 2.25
N VAL A 56 -1.11 1.07 1.63
CA VAL A 56 -1.82 1.78 0.56
C VAL A 56 -1.33 1.28 -0.80
N GLY A 57 -2.22 0.63 -1.55
CA GLY A 57 -1.89 -0.16 -2.73
C GLY A 57 -1.34 -1.53 -2.32
N GLY A 58 -2.00 -2.17 -1.35
CA GLY A 58 -1.49 -3.41 -0.73
C GLY A 58 -1.45 -4.62 -1.65
N ASN A 59 -2.08 -4.54 -2.83
CA ASN A 59 -2.15 -5.63 -3.82
C ASN A 59 -2.61 -6.94 -3.15
N VAL A 60 -1.78 -7.96 -3.12
CA VAL A 60 -2.07 -9.26 -2.47
C VAL A 60 -1.88 -9.24 -0.94
N GLY A 61 -1.65 -8.09 -0.35
CA GLY A 61 -1.49 -7.91 1.10
C GLY A 61 -0.14 -8.36 1.66
N PHE A 62 0.88 -8.48 0.82
CA PHE A 62 2.17 -9.06 1.23
C PHE A 62 2.84 -8.26 2.36
N PHE A 63 2.93 -6.93 2.25
CA PHE A 63 3.51 -6.09 3.31
C PHE A 63 2.67 -6.11 4.59
N SER A 64 1.34 -6.13 4.47
CA SER A 64 0.43 -6.32 5.61
C SER A 64 0.67 -7.63 6.34
N LEU A 65 0.87 -8.73 5.60
CA LEU A 65 1.19 -10.05 6.17
C LEU A 65 2.54 -10.05 6.88
N VAL A 66 3.59 -9.54 6.21
CA VAL A 66 4.93 -9.43 6.78
C VAL A 66 4.92 -8.58 8.06
N PHE A 67 4.21 -7.45 8.04
CA PHE A 67 4.07 -6.58 9.21
C PHE A 67 3.46 -7.32 10.41
N CYS A 68 2.35 -8.02 10.20
CA CYS A 68 1.65 -8.74 11.25
C CYS A 68 2.39 -9.99 11.75
N LEU A 69 3.27 -10.58 10.93
CA LEU A 69 4.16 -11.67 11.36
C LEU A 69 5.33 -11.19 12.18
N ASN A 70 5.86 -10.02 11.83
CA ASN A 70 7.14 -9.53 12.31
C ASN A 70 7.11 -9.18 13.80
N ASN A 71 7.80 -9.98 14.65
CA ASN A 71 7.92 -9.77 16.09
C ASN A 71 6.57 -9.53 16.82
N ASN A 72 5.52 -10.24 16.40
CA ASN A 72 4.19 -10.05 16.96
C ASN A 72 3.94 -10.93 18.21
N VAL A 73 4.70 -10.69 19.28
CA VAL A 73 4.68 -11.51 20.51
C VAL A 73 3.29 -11.59 21.14
N ASP A 74 2.54 -10.49 21.12
CA ASP A 74 1.25 -10.36 21.79
C ASP A 74 0.06 -10.33 20.81
N ASN A 75 0.25 -10.65 19.55
CA ASN A 75 -0.78 -10.53 18.50
C ASN A 75 -1.44 -9.14 18.38
N LYS A 76 -0.68 -8.09 18.71
CA LYS A 76 -1.20 -6.70 18.78
C LYS A 76 -1.01 -5.90 17.52
N LYS A 77 -0.22 -6.41 16.57
CA LYS A 77 -0.02 -5.71 15.28
C LYS A 77 -1.29 -5.76 14.46
N ARG A 78 -1.60 -4.62 13.85
CA ARG A 78 -2.76 -4.44 12.96
C ARG A 78 -2.32 -3.80 11.65
N ALA A 79 -2.84 -4.29 10.55
CA ALA A 79 -2.66 -3.66 9.26
C ALA A 79 -4.02 -3.29 8.65
N TYR A 80 -4.04 -2.16 7.98
CA TYR A 80 -5.19 -1.60 7.26
C TYR A 80 -4.76 -1.52 5.80
N CYS A 81 -5.19 -2.51 5.02
CA CYS A 81 -4.78 -2.71 3.64
C CYS A 81 -5.82 -2.09 2.69
N PHE A 82 -5.41 -1.08 1.94
CA PHE A 82 -6.23 -0.41 0.94
C PHE A 82 -5.84 -0.93 -0.44
N GLU A 83 -6.73 -1.68 -1.06
CA GLU A 83 -6.49 -2.26 -2.37
C GLU A 83 -7.79 -2.29 -3.19
N PRO A 84 -7.88 -1.49 -4.24
CA PRO A 84 -9.10 -1.42 -5.06
C PRO A 84 -9.20 -2.51 -6.14
N SER A 85 -8.11 -3.22 -6.44
CA SER A 85 -8.08 -4.24 -7.49
C SER A 85 -8.83 -5.50 -7.07
N PRO A 86 -9.81 -5.98 -7.85
CA PRO A 86 -10.48 -7.23 -7.55
C PRO A 86 -9.53 -8.43 -7.45
N PHE A 87 -8.49 -8.45 -8.29
CA PHE A 87 -7.47 -9.52 -8.25
C PHE A 87 -6.67 -9.48 -6.95
N GLY A 88 -6.15 -8.31 -6.57
CA GLY A 88 -5.40 -8.13 -5.32
C GLY A 88 -6.24 -8.53 -4.11
N LEU A 89 -7.47 -7.99 -4.03
CA LEU A 89 -8.42 -8.30 -2.95
C LEU A 89 -8.75 -9.78 -2.85
N SER A 90 -9.08 -10.44 -3.96
CA SER A 90 -9.44 -11.87 -3.94
C SER A 90 -8.27 -12.73 -3.45
N THR A 91 -7.06 -12.45 -3.92
CA THR A 91 -5.85 -13.16 -3.47
C THR A 91 -5.57 -12.90 -1.99
N CYS A 92 -5.69 -11.65 -1.55
CA CYS A 92 -5.49 -11.29 -0.15
C CYS A 92 -6.50 -12.01 0.76
N VAL A 93 -7.79 -12.01 0.39
CA VAL A 93 -8.84 -12.73 1.14
C VAL A 93 -8.53 -14.22 1.28
N GLU A 94 -8.13 -14.88 0.20
CA GLU A 94 -7.77 -16.30 0.25
C GLU A 94 -6.59 -16.57 1.19
N ILE A 95 -5.58 -15.70 1.21
CA ILE A 95 -4.44 -15.82 2.10
C ILE A 95 -4.86 -15.59 3.56
N LEU A 96 -5.73 -14.60 3.81
CA LEU A 96 -6.22 -14.30 5.16
C LEU A 96 -7.13 -15.39 5.69
N ASP A 97 -8.04 -15.93 4.87
CA ASP A 97 -8.91 -17.05 5.23
C ASP A 97 -8.09 -18.30 5.57
N HIS A 98 -7.07 -18.59 4.76
CA HIS A 98 -6.17 -19.72 5.00
C HIS A 98 -5.45 -19.66 6.36
N ASN A 99 -5.15 -18.46 6.84
CA ASN A 99 -4.41 -18.21 8.07
C ASN A 99 -5.27 -17.78 9.26
N ASP A 100 -6.57 -17.56 9.06
CA ASP A 100 -7.48 -17.00 10.07
C ASP A 100 -7.00 -15.62 10.61
N TRP A 101 -6.67 -14.70 9.71
CA TRP A 101 -6.04 -13.42 10.05
C TRP A 101 -6.89 -12.17 9.84
N PHE A 102 -8.18 -12.31 9.62
CA PHE A 102 -9.07 -11.17 9.46
C PHE A 102 -9.23 -10.29 10.70
N ASP A 103 -8.84 -10.79 11.86
CA ASP A 103 -8.76 -9.98 13.09
C ASP A 103 -7.55 -9.03 13.10
N ARG A 104 -6.50 -9.33 12.33
CA ARG A 104 -5.25 -8.58 12.30
C ARG A 104 -5.11 -7.66 11.09
N ILE A 105 -5.63 -8.08 9.95
CA ILE A 105 -5.54 -7.35 8.68
C ILE A 105 -6.95 -7.00 8.22
N LYS A 106 -7.22 -5.70 8.14
CA LYS A 106 -8.48 -5.17 7.62
C LYS A 106 -8.29 -4.78 6.17
N LEU A 107 -9.17 -5.30 5.29
CA LEU A 107 -9.12 -5.01 3.86
C LEU A 107 -10.14 -3.95 3.51
N PHE A 108 -9.71 -2.95 2.77
CA PHE A 108 -10.55 -1.86 2.28
C PHE A 108 -10.48 -1.79 0.76
N PRO A 109 -11.59 -2.06 0.04
CA PRO A 109 -11.66 -1.96 -1.42
C PRO A 109 -11.75 -0.50 -1.86
N LEU A 110 -10.80 0.32 -1.42
CA LEU A 110 -10.82 1.76 -1.56
C LEU A 110 -9.56 2.25 -2.28
N PHE A 111 -9.75 3.24 -3.13
CA PHE A 111 -8.66 4.11 -3.56
C PHE A 111 -8.31 5.08 -2.46
N VAL A 112 -7.05 5.41 -2.34
CA VAL A 112 -6.58 6.48 -1.46
C VAL A 112 -6.05 7.62 -2.33
N GLY A 113 -6.48 8.84 -2.06
CA GLY A 113 -6.12 10.01 -2.86
C GLY A 113 -6.27 11.32 -2.12
N ASP A 114 -6.45 12.40 -2.88
CA ASP A 114 -6.51 13.78 -2.38
C ASP A 114 -7.94 14.30 -2.12
N LYS A 115 -8.95 13.47 -2.30
CA LYS A 115 -10.37 13.83 -2.12
C LYS A 115 -11.25 12.62 -1.82
N GLU A 116 -12.40 12.87 -1.24
CA GLU A 116 -13.50 11.91 -1.15
C GLU A 116 -14.31 11.95 -2.45
N ASP A 117 -14.38 10.86 -3.19
CA ASP A 117 -15.08 10.84 -4.49
C ASP A 117 -15.43 9.42 -4.93
N THR A 118 -16.30 9.32 -5.93
CA THR A 118 -16.46 8.13 -6.74
C THR A 118 -15.64 8.31 -8.01
N VAL A 119 -14.68 7.44 -8.24
CA VAL A 119 -13.76 7.53 -9.38
C VAL A 119 -14.05 6.45 -10.40
N GLU A 120 -13.85 6.78 -11.66
CA GLU A 120 -13.79 5.77 -12.71
C GLU A 120 -12.42 5.08 -12.65
N ILE A 121 -12.43 3.77 -12.82
CA ILE A 121 -11.23 2.95 -12.77
C ILE A 121 -11.07 2.18 -14.06
N LEU A 122 -9.82 2.03 -14.46
CA LEU A 122 -9.39 1.15 -15.52
C LEU A 122 -8.69 -0.06 -14.89
N ILE A 123 -9.19 -1.24 -15.21
CA ILE A 123 -8.59 -2.51 -14.77
C ILE A 123 -7.81 -3.05 -15.96
N GLU A 124 -6.49 -3.15 -15.83
CA GLU A 124 -5.60 -3.70 -16.84
C GLU A 124 -4.82 -4.87 -16.24
N ASP A 125 -5.15 -6.09 -16.69
CA ASP A 125 -4.61 -7.33 -16.15
C ASP A 125 -4.72 -7.41 -14.61
N THR A 126 -3.59 -7.28 -13.90
CA THR A 126 -3.51 -7.32 -12.43
C THR A 126 -3.42 -5.95 -11.79
N LYS A 127 -3.41 -4.87 -12.57
CA LYS A 127 -3.27 -3.48 -12.09
C LYS A 127 -4.58 -2.73 -12.25
N THR A 128 -4.80 -1.80 -11.34
CA THR A 128 -5.98 -0.94 -11.35
C THR A 128 -5.54 0.51 -11.26
N PHE A 129 -5.97 1.32 -12.22
CA PHE A 129 -5.63 2.73 -12.31
C PHE A 129 -6.87 3.60 -12.14
N VAL A 130 -6.71 4.77 -11.55
CA VAL A 130 -7.74 5.81 -11.61
C VAL A 130 -7.83 6.35 -13.04
N ALA A 131 -8.99 6.25 -13.66
CA ALA A 131 -9.20 6.78 -15.00
C ALA A 131 -9.25 8.31 -14.96
N LEU A 132 -8.31 8.96 -15.65
CA LEU A 132 -8.19 10.41 -15.69
C LEU A 132 -9.01 11.07 -16.79
N PHE A 133 -9.55 10.31 -17.74
CA PHE A 133 -10.06 10.86 -18.97
C PHE A 133 -11.52 10.48 -19.20
N GLU A 134 -12.34 11.48 -19.43
CA GLU A 134 -13.69 11.31 -19.98
C GLU A 134 -13.67 10.75 -21.43
N LYS A 135 -12.51 10.86 -22.11
CA LYS A 135 -12.25 10.27 -23.45
C LYS A 135 -10.81 9.81 -23.54
N PRO A 136 -10.52 8.60 -24.04
CA PRO A 136 -9.17 8.19 -24.35
C PRO A 136 -8.63 9.13 -25.45
N ASP A 137 -7.50 9.77 -25.19
CA ASP A 137 -6.73 10.44 -26.21
C ASP A 137 -6.13 9.35 -27.12
N GLU A 138 -6.49 9.37 -28.41
CA GLU A 138 -6.08 8.37 -29.40
C GLU A 138 -4.55 8.24 -29.55
N ASN A 139 -3.78 9.15 -28.94
CA ASN A 139 -2.32 9.22 -29.06
C ASN A 139 -1.54 8.57 -27.92
N HIS A 140 -2.16 8.08 -26.84
CA HIS A 140 -1.41 7.57 -25.68
C HIS A 140 -1.27 6.05 -25.61
N GLY A 141 -1.68 5.31 -26.64
CA GLY A 141 -1.33 3.89 -26.79
C GLY A 141 -1.78 2.95 -25.67
N ILE A 142 -2.60 3.41 -24.75
CA ILE A 142 -3.25 2.56 -23.75
C ILE A 142 -4.35 1.81 -24.48
N ILE A 143 -4.02 0.60 -24.89
CA ILE A 143 -4.96 -0.30 -25.55
C ILE A 143 -5.97 -0.70 -24.47
N ASP A 144 -7.22 -0.29 -24.64
CA ASP A 144 -8.37 -0.65 -23.80
C ASP A 144 -8.61 -2.17 -23.90
N ARG A 145 -7.81 -2.94 -23.16
CA ARG A 145 -7.99 -4.39 -22.98
C ARG A 145 -8.66 -4.69 -21.64
N GLY A 146 -8.90 -3.67 -20.83
CA GLY A 146 -9.44 -3.77 -19.49
C GLY A 146 -10.90 -3.36 -19.39
N GLY A 147 -11.56 -3.82 -18.34
CA GLY A 147 -12.89 -3.37 -17.96
C GLY A 147 -12.85 -1.97 -17.34
N ARG A 148 -13.90 -1.18 -17.53
CA ARG A 148 -14.15 0.04 -16.76
C ARG A 148 -15.09 -0.26 -15.61
N SER A 149 -14.82 0.29 -14.45
CA SER A 149 -15.66 0.15 -13.27
C SER A 149 -15.67 1.46 -12.49
N ARG A 150 -16.33 1.48 -11.35
CA ARG A 150 -16.34 2.61 -10.42
C ARG A 150 -15.81 2.15 -9.07
N GLY A 151 -15.03 3.01 -8.44
CA GLY A 151 -14.50 2.76 -7.12
C GLY A 151 -14.69 3.98 -6.21
N THR A 152 -14.62 3.75 -4.92
CA THR A 152 -14.66 4.82 -3.90
C THR A 152 -13.25 5.26 -3.58
N MET A 153 -13.02 6.56 -3.58
CA MET A 153 -11.76 7.18 -3.15
C MET A 153 -11.97 7.88 -1.81
N VAL A 154 -11.00 7.72 -0.92
CA VAL A 154 -10.95 8.36 0.40
C VAL A 154 -9.61 9.06 0.59
N THR A 155 -9.56 10.03 1.52
CA THR A 155 -8.30 10.58 2.00
C THR A 155 -7.84 9.85 3.25
N LEU A 156 -6.53 9.71 3.47
CA LEU A 156 -6.03 9.14 4.73
C LEU A 156 -6.35 10.04 5.91
N ASP A 157 -6.43 11.36 5.72
CA ASP A 157 -6.78 12.31 6.77
C ASP A 157 -8.21 12.06 7.28
N ASN A 158 -9.18 11.87 6.37
CA ASN A 158 -10.55 11.55 6.77
C ASN A 158 -10.67 10.16 7.39
N PHE A 159 -10.03 9.16 6.79
CA PHE A 159 -10.01 7.79 7.34
C PHE A 159 -9.44 7.77 8.77
N THR A 160 -8.31 8.45 8.99
CA THR A 160 -7.66 8.56 10.30
C THR A 160 -8.56 9.29 11.31
N TRP A 161 -9.20 10.39 10.89
CA TRP A 161 -10.13 11.13 11.75
C TRP A 161 -11.35 10.27 12.17
N LEU A 162 -11.92 9.50 11.25
CA LEU A 162 -13.03 8.57 11.56
C LEU A 162 -12.59 7.49 12.55
N ALA A 163 -11.38 6.97 12.37
CA ALA A 163 -10.80 5.97 13.27
C ALA A 163 -10.59 6.52 14.69
N GLU A 164 -10.05 7.75 14.84
CA GLU A 164 -9.85 8.43 16.13
C GLU A 164 -11.16 8.69 16.86
N MET A 165 -12.19 9.10 16.13
CA MET A 165 -13.47 9.44 16.73
C MET A 165 -14.22 8.25 17.30
N GLY A 166 -13.73 7.01 17.07
CA GLY A 166 -14.39 5.78 17.51
C GLY A 166 -15.82 5.66 16.99
N LYS A 167 -16.20 6.49 16.01
CA LYS A 167 -17.50 6.36 15.36
C LYS A 167 -17.45 5.03 14.62
N GLU A 168 -18.49 4.24 14.84
CA GLU A 168 -18.83 3.17 13.92
C GLU A 168 -18.92 3.83 12.55
N GLY A 169 -17.81 3.82 11.81
CA GLY A 169 -17.75 4.32 10.45
C GLY A 169 -18.81 3.58 9.64
N GLU A 170 -19.22 4.13 8.53
CA GLU A 170 -20.06 3.42 7.58
C GLU A 170 -19.49 2.00 7.43
N GLN A 171 -20.34 1.00 7.65
CA GLN A 171 -19.95 -0.39 7.49
C GLN A 171 -19.60 -0.59 6.02
N TYR A 172 -18.32 -0.64 5.70
CA TYR A 172 -17.89 -1.12 4.40
C TYR A 172 -18.06 -2.64 4.42
N SER A 173 -19.05 -3.13 3.71
CA SER A 173 -19.19 -4.57 3.45
C SER A 173 -18.39 -4.90 2.21
N LEU A 174 -17.44 -5.81 2.33
CA LEU A 174 -16.75 -6.39 1.20
C LEU A 174 -17.48 -7.67 0.80
N ASP A 175 -18.33 -7.57 -0.20
CA ASP A 175 -18.99 -8.71 -0.81
C ASP A 175 -18.14 -9.17 -2.01
N LEU A 176 -17.21 -10.08 -1.78
CA LEU A 176 -16.45 -10.72 -2.85
C LEU A 176 -17.21 -11.96 -3.34
N ILE A 177 -17.63 -11.92 -4.59
CA ILE A 177 -18.21 -13.07 -5.28
C ILE A 177 -17.07 -13.73 -6.06
N PHE A 178 -16.63 -14.88 -5.61
CA PHE A 178 -15.69 -15.72 -6.36
C PHE A 178 -16.47 -16.51 -7.42
N GLU A 179 -16.23 -16.21 -8.69
CA GLU A 179 -16.96 -16.82 -9.81
C GLU A 179 -16.84 -18.36 -9.83
N ASP A 180 -15.72 -18.91 -9.37
CA ASP A 180 -15.46 -20.36 -9.45
C ASP A 180 -16.03 -21.20 -8.29
N GLU A 181 -16.35 -20.61 -7.12
CA GLU A 181 -16.76 -21.39 -5.95
C GLU A 181 -18.04 -20.91 -5.24
N ARG A 182 -18.72 -19.87 -5.70
CA ARG A 182 -19.87 -19.23 -5.02
C ARG A 182 -19.63 -18.97 -3.53
N LYS A 183 -18.42 -18.61 -3.17
CA LYS A 183 -18.05 -18.26 -1.81
C LYS A 183 -18.29 -16.76 -1.64
N GLU A 184 -19.36 -16.39 -0.98
CA GLU A 184 -19.60 -15.03 -0.57
C GLU A 184 -18.86 -14.79 0.76
N VAL A 185 -17.92 -13.87 0.79
CA VAL A 185 -17.22 -13.49 2.01
C VAL A 185 -17.76 -12.13 2.45
N HIS A 186 -18.59 -12.14 3.49
CA HIS A 186 -19.14 -10.93 4.09
C HIS A 186 -18.24 -10.49 5.23
N HIS A 187 -17.50 -9.40 5.06
CA HIS A 187 -16.74 -8.78 6.14
C HIS A 187 -17.42 -7.51 6.63
N ASN A 188 -17.96 -7.57 7.84
CA ASN A 188 -18.44 -6.39 8.54
C ASN A 188 -17.28 -5.76 9.32
N TYR A 189 -16.80 -4.63 8.87
CA TYR A 189 -15.81 -3.83 9.60
C TYR A 189 -16.54 -2.99 10.65
N ALA A 190 -16.77 -3.58 11.82
CA ALA A 190 -17.22 -2.83 12.99
C ALA A 190 -16.08 -1.92 13.46
N GLY A 191 -16.44 -0.69 13.82
CA GLY A 191 -15.53 0.41 14.13
C GLY A 191 -14.32 0.06 15.00
N PHE A 192 -13.30 0.87 14.89
CA PHE A 192 -12.06 0.73 15.64
C PHE A 192 -12.35 0.86 17.14
N LYS A 193 -12.33 -0.25 17.89
CA LYS A 193 -12.59 -0.28 19.34
C LYS A 193 -11.32 -0.08 20.18
N GLU A 194 -10.15 -0.06 19.57
CA GLU A 194 -8.86 0.04 20.22
C GLU A 194 -8.27 1.44 20.06
N GLU A 195 -7.35 1.80 20.94
CA GLU A 195 -6.58 3.03 20.86
C GLU A 195 -5.90 3.11 19.50
N PHE A 196 -6.38 4.04 18.66
CA PHE A 196 -5.91 4.18 17.31
C PHE A 196 -4.65 5.02 17.27
N ASP A 197 -3.56 4.41 16.84
CA ASP A 197 -2.27 5.08 16.65
C ASP A 197 -1.65 4.55 15.35
N ILE A 198 -1.47 5.42 14.36
CA ILE A 198 -0.82 5.04 13.12
C ILE A 198 0.67 5.35 13.19
N ASP A 199 1.48 4.31 13.18
CA ASP A 199 2.92 4.44 13.33
C ASP A 199 3.74 4.04 12.09
N THR A 200 3.10 3.41 11.11
CA THR A 200 3.75 3.00 9.85
C THR A 200 2.82 3.16 8.66
N ILE A 201 3.34 3.63 7.53
CA ILE A 201 2.63 3.71 6.24
C ILE A 201 3.51 3.12 5.14
N LYS A 202 2.96 2.23 4.31
CA LYS A 202 3.53 1.83 3.01
C LYS A 202 2.65 2.44 1.92
N ILE A 203 3.26 3.04 0.90
CA ILE A 203 2.56 3.59 -0.27
C ILE A 203 3.20 3.05 -1.53
N ASP A 204 2.40 2.39 -2.35
CA ASP A 204 2.78 1.82 -3.64
C ASP A 204 1.53 1.77 -4.54
N VAL A 205 1.29 2.84 -5.30
CA VAL A 205 0.00 3.09 -5.99
C VAL A 205 0.16 3.47 -7.45
N GLU A 206 1.24 3.01 -8.07
CA GLU A 206 1.44 3.06 -9.52
C GLU A 206 1.22 4.47 -10.12
N GLY A 207 1.86 5.48 -9.52
CA GLY A 207 1.86 6.87 -9.99
C GLY A 207 0.91 7.82 -9.26
N TYR A 208 0.06 7.34 -8.37
CA TYR A 208 -0.86 8.18 -7.61
C TYR A 208 -0.29 8.66 -6.26
N GLU A 209 1.01 8.43 -6.01
CA GLU A 209 1.69 8.66 -4.72
C GLU A 209 1.56 10.10 -4.24
N TYR A 210 1.72 11.08 -5.14
CA TYR A 210 1.56 12.50 -4.80
C TYR A 210 0.15 12.83 -4.30
N LYS A 211 -0.87 12.25 -4.94
CA LYS A 211 -2.27 12.44 -4.55
C LYS A 211 -2.57 11.81 -3.19
N VAL A 212 -2.02 10.62 -2.92
CA VAL A 212 -2.10 9.99 -1.59
C VAL A 212 -1.49 10.88 -0.53
N LEU A 213 -0.28 11.41 -0.78
CA LEU A 213 0.40 12.31 0.16
C LEU A 213 -0.37 13.61 0.39
N CYS A 214 -1.03 14.15 -0.65
CA CYS A 214 -1.88 15.33 -0.52
C CYS A 214 -3.07 15.09 0.43
N GLY A 215 -3.71 13.91 0.34
CA GLY A 215 -4.82 13.52 1.21
C GLY A 215 -4.40 12.93 2.57
N ALA A 216 -3.11 12.95 2.88
CA ALA A 216 -2.56 12.44 4.13
C ALA A 216 -1.82 13.51 4.96
N LYS A 217 -1.87 14.78 4.55
CA LYS A 217 -1.04 15.85 5.14
C LYS A 217 -1.20 16.01 6.65
N ASP A 218 -2.42 15.94 7.14
CA ASP A 218 -2.70 16.13 8.56
C ASP A 218 -2.27 14.90 9.36
N THR A 219 -2.54 13.71 8.83
CA THR A 219 -2.06 12.43 9.38
C THR A 219 -0.53 12.41 9.46
N LEU A 220 0.16 12.76 8.38
CA LEU A 220 1.62 12.79 8.32
C LEU A 220 2.23 13.81 9.30
N LYS A 221 1.62 14.99 9.45
CA LYS A 221 2.09 16.02 10.39
C LYS A 221 1.85 15.66 11.85
N LYS A 222 0.70 15.03 12.13
CA LYS A 222 0.28 14.71 13.50
C LYS A 222 1.00 13.49 14.06
N TYR A 223 1.01 12.39 13.32
CA TYR A 223 1.50 11.09 13.80
C TYR A 223 2.95 10.81 13.44
N LYS A 224 3.47 11.46 12.41
CA LYS A 224 4.84 11.21 11.93
C LYS A 224 5.16 9.72 11.72
N PRO A 225 4.27 8.95 11.08
CA PRO A 225 4.52 7.54 10.87
C PRO A 225 5.82 7.30 10.10
N LEU A 226 6.49 6.19 10.39
CA LEU A 226 7.55 5.69 9.51
C LEU A 226 6.92 5.35 8.15
N MET A 227 7.47 5.88 7.06
CA MET A 227 6.87 5.68 5.75
C MET A 227 7.83 5.00 4.79
N PHE A 228 7.32 3.98 4.10
CA PHE A 228 7.95 3.32 2.96
C PHE A 228 7.19 3.77 1.71
N LEU A 229 7.87 4.44 0.81
CA LEU A 229 7.25 5.06 -0.35
C LEU A 229 7.94 4.61 -1.62
N GLU A 230 7.20 3.93 -2.49
CA GLU A 230 7.61 3.63 -3.86
C GLU A 230 7.04 4.70 -4.79
N ILE A 231 7.89 5.31 -5.61
CA ILE A 231 7.55 6.46 -6.46
C ILE A 231 7.74 6.07 -7.91
N HIS A 232 6.64 6.01 -8.65
CA HIS A 232 6.59 5.70 -10.07
C HIS A 232 6.65 6.97 -10.90
N GLY A 233 7.82 7.60 -10.98
CA GLY A 233 7.95 8.96 -11.52
C GLY A 233 7.51 9.12 -12.98
N HIS A 234 7.57 8.06 -13.79
CA HIS A 234 7.06 8.08 -15.16
C HIS A 234 5.52 8.11 -15.20
N LEU A 235 4.85 7.57 -14.18
CA LEU A 235 3.39 7.54 -14.06
C LEU A 235 2.82 8.78 -13.35
N LEU A 236 3.58 9.45 -12.46
CA LEU A 236 3.15 10.68 -11.78
C LEU A 236 2.61 11.74 -12.76
N LYS A 237 3.19 11.81 -13.96
CA LYS A 237 2.81 12.78 -14.99
C LYS A 237 1.36 12.61 -15.46
N LEU A 238 0.84 11.39 -15.42
CA LEU A 238 -0.54 11.09 -15.75
C LEU A 238 -1.52 11.82 -14.81
N TYR A 239 -1.06 12.11 -13.59
CA TYR A 239 -1.84 12.74 -12.53
C TYR A 239 -1.42 14.20 -12.27
N ASN A 240 -0.80 14.84 -13.28
CA ASN A 240 -0.32 16.22 -13.21
C ASN A 240 0.64 16.47 -12.04
N ALA A 241 1.49 15.51 -11.75
CA ALA A 241 2.50 15.58 -10.70
C ALA A 241 3.89 15.19 -11.23
N GLY A 242 4.90 15.55 -10.48
CA GLY A 242 6.27 15.16 -10.75
C GLY A 242 7.00 14.77 -9.46
N ILE A 243 8.19 14.22 -9.63
CA ILE A 243 9.01 13.76 -8.51
C ILE A 243 9.33 14.89 -7.51
N MET A 244 9.44 16.12 -7.98
CA MET A 244 9.69 17.28 -7.12
C MET A 244 8.47 17.67 -6.27
N ASP A 245 7.26 17.39 -6.73
CA ASP A 245 6.06 17.61 -5.94
C ASP A 245 6.02 16.66 -4.74
N VAL A 246 6.41 15.39 -4.98
CA VAL A 246 6.58 14.39 -3.90
C VAL A 246 7.66 14.83 -2.91
N TYR A 247 8.83 15.25 -3.39
CA TYR A 247 9.89 15.76 -2.50
C TYR A 247 9.41 16.95 -1.66
N THR A 248 8.74 17.89 -2.28
CA THR A 248 8.27 19.12 -1.62
C THR A 248 7.28 18.83 -0.50
N ILE A 249 6.28 17.97 -0.76
CA ILE A 249 5.26 17.61 0.24
C ILE A 249 5.88 16.86 1.44
N LEU A 250 6.86 15.98 1.19
CA LEU A 250 7.59 15.28 2.26
C LEU A 250 8.35 16.29 3.15
N LYS A 251 9.01 17.28 2.54
CA LYS A 251 9.72 18.34 3.28
C LYS A 251 8.75 19.27 4.01
N GLU A 252 7.61 19.63 3.43
CA GLU A 252 6.54 20.39 4.10
C GLU A 252 6.01 19.66 5.35
N CYS A 253 5.91 18.34 5.25
CA CYS A 253 5.53 17.47 6.37
C CYS A 253 6.71 17.17 7.32
N LYS A 254 7.89 17.80 7.14
CA LYS A 254 9.09 17.66 7.98
C LYS A 254 9.61 16.22 8.07
N TYR A 255 9.67 15.54 6.94
CA TYR A 255 10.29 14.23 6.85
C TYR A 255 11.75 14.32 6.44
N GLU A 256 12.58 13.52 7.08
CA GLU A 256 13.87 13.10 6.56
C GLU A 256 13.68 11.96 5.58
N ILE A 257 14.43 12.00 4.48
CA ILE A 257 14.30 11.03 3.37
C ILE A 257 15.59 10.22 3.30
N TYR A 258 15.45 8.89 3.21
CA TYR A 258 16.56 7.95 3.10
C TYR A 258 16.36 7.06 1.88
N ASP A 259 17.44 6.68 1.24
CA ASP A 259 17.42 5.61 0.23
C ASP A 259 17.25 4.22 0.86
N ILE A 260 17.12 3.19 0.02
CA ILE A 260 16.97 1.79 0.47
C ILE A 260 18.21 1.24 1.19
N HIS A 261 19.35 1.91 1.13
CA HIS A 261 20.57 1.58 1.86
C HIS A 261 20.73 2.40 3.15
N MET A 262 19.67 3.14 3.53
CA MET A 262 19.63 4.02 4.70
C MET A 262 20.61 5.20 4.63
N ASN A 263 21.05 5.60 3.43
CA ASN A 263 21.76 6.85 3.25
C ASN A 263 20.77 8.01 3.23
N LYS A 264 21.02 9.03 4.03
CA LYS A 264 20.17 10.22 4.07
C LYS A 264 20.29 11.00 2.77
N ILE A 265 19.16 11.41 2.21
CA ILE A 265 19.05 12.25 1.03
C ILE A 265 18.98 13.71 1.51
N GLU A 266 20.10 14.42 1.42
CA GLU A 266 20.24 15.74 2.04
C GLU A 266 19.52 16.85 1.29
N ASP A 267 19.43 16.76 -0.03
CA ASP A 267 18.90 17.82 -0.88
C ASP A 267 18.12 17.32 -2.10
N ALA A 268 17.41 18.22 -2.75
CA ALA A 268 16.62 17.95 -3.94
C ALA A 268 17.46 17.44 -5.12
N LYS A 269 18.72 17.88 -5.24
CA LYS A 269 19.60 17.44 -6.34
C LYS A 269 19.96 15.96 -6.18
N SER A 270 20.31 15.53 -4.98
CA SER A 270 20.57 14.14 -4.65
C SER A 270 19.34 13.27 -4.88
N TYR A 271 18.16 13.74 -4.48
CA TYR A 271 16.89 13.08 -4.68
C TYR A 271 16.58 12.84 -6.18
N VAL A 272 16.67 13.90 -6.99
CA VAL A 272 16.49 13.79 -8.45
C VAL A 272 17.57 12.92 -9.09
N GLY A 273 18.79 12.97 -8.58
CA GLY A 273 19.89 12.13 -9.06
C GLY A 273 19.61 10.65 -8.91
N LEU A 274 19.07 10.21 -7.79
CA LEU A 274 18.69 8.81 -7.55
C LEU A 274 17.55 8.38 -8.48
N PHE A 275 16.53 9.20 -8.64
CA PHE A 275 15.42 8.91 -9.54
C PHE A 275 15.86 8.72 -11.00
N ASN A 276 16.74 9.58 -11.52
CA ASN A 276 17.21 9.50 -12.90
C ASN A 276 17.98 8.21 -13.21
N MET A 277 18.41 7.47 -12.19
CA MET A 277 19.11 6.18 -12.35
C MET A 277 18.16 5.01 -12.51
N THR A 278 16.94 5.09 -11.99
CA THR A 278 16.07 3.91 -11.82
C THR A 278 14.67 4.02 -12.41
N ASN A 279 14.19 5.22 -12.77
CA ASN A 279 12.79 5.53 -13.15
C ASN A 279 11.72 5.23 -12.07
N GLU A 280 12.07 4.45 -11.08
CA GLU A 280 11.32 4.16 -9.87
C GLU A 280 12.23 4.46 -8.67
N LEU A 281 11.70 5.10 -7.66
CA LEU A 281 12.48 5.46 -6.49
C LEU A 281 11.77 4.94 -5.23
N ARG A 282 12.46 4.05 -4.51
CA ARG A 282 12.03 3.61 -3.19
C ARG A 282 12.76 4.39 -2.12
N VAL A 283 11.99 5.02 -1.24
CA VAL A 283 12.52 5.82 -0.13
C VAL A 283 11.88 5.43 1.19
N ILE A 284 12.67 5.61 2.26
CA ILE A 284 12.22 5.47 3.64
C ILE A 284 12.19 6.86 4.24
N CYS A 285 11.03 7.28 4.75
CA CYS A 285 10.83 8.61 5.28
C CYS A 285 10.57 8.54 6.80
N LYS A 286 11.37 9.27 7.56
CA LYS A 286 11.26 9.36 9.02
C LYS A 286 10.81 10.76 9.40
N GLY A 287 9.73 10.87 10.15
CA GLY A 287 9.28 12.13 10.71
C GLY A 287 10.12 12.53 11.93
N ASP A 288 10.42 13.83 12.02
CA ASP A 288 11.08 14.44 13.19
C ASP A 288 10.12 14.59 14.39
#